data_497cdea6b19e631c41e849ce79eba5b2
#
_entry.id   497cdea6b19e631c41e849ce79eba5b2
#
_cell.length_a   1.000
_cell.length_b   1.000
_cell.length_c   1.000
_cell.angle_alpha   90.00
_cell.angle_beta   90.00
_cell.angle_gamma   90.00
#
_symmetry.space_group_name_H-M   'P 1'
#
loop_
_entity.id
_entity.type
_entity.pdbx_description
1 polymer ?
#
loop_
_entity_poly.entity_id
_entity_poly.type
_entity_poly.pdbx_seq_one_letter_code
_entity_poly.pdbx_strand_id
1 'polypeptide(L)'
;MARELSDFEQELVKLVNPLSAARWQADYRWDNLERAMVELGNNYQGLELCPDFQRGHVWQPEQQAHFVENCLRGIVPASGLYLQFNSPSWMDVEDTDSNLPPGLQCVDGLQRYTAITEFVKGNVKPFGLTAEQLNGTQFSANRFHVKVAVHNFSQRYELLNHYVSINSGGTPHSAEEIARVRALLADSKVPKD
;
A
#
# COMPACT_ATOMS: atom_id res chain seq x y z
N MET A 1 32.05 2.36 0.66
CA MET A 1 32.00 2.37 -0.82
C MET A 1 31.15 1.17 -1.25
N ALA A 2 30.16 1.37 -2.11
CA ALA A 2 29.41 0.24 -2.68
C ALA A 2 30.36 -0.56 -3.59
N ARG A 3 30.31 -1.89 -3.49
CA ARG A 3 31.07 -2.81 -4.35
C ARG A 3 30.57 -2.66 -5.79
N GLU A 4 31.46 -2.53 -6.76
CA GLU A 4 31.11 -2.63 -8.19
C GLU A 4 30.59 -4.05 -8.49
N LEU A 5 29.47 -4.11 -9.20
CA LEU A 5 28.89 -5.38 -9.63
C LEU A 5 29.73 -5.96 -10.79
N SER A 6 29.97 -7.26 -10.77
CA SER A 6 30.54 -7.99 -11.91
C SER A 6 29.60 -7.97 -13.11
N ASP A 7 30.10 -8.22 -14.31
CA ASP A 7 29.29 -8.29 -15.55
C ASP A 7 28.13 -9.28 -15.41
N PHE A 8 28.37 -10.43 -14.79
CA PHE A 8 27.36 -11.44 -14.53
C PHE A 8 26.26 -10.93 -13.57
N GLU A 9 26.64 -10.21 -12.50
CA GLU A 9 25.68 -9.61 -11.58
C GLU A 9 24.85 -8.52 -12.26
N GLN A 10 25.45 -7.75 -13.17
CA GLN A 10 24.73 -6.75 -13.96
C GLN A 10 23.70 -7.40 -14.90
N GLU A 11 24.04 -8.51 -15.53
CA GLU A 11 23.12 -9.28 -16.36
C GLU A 11 21.98 -9.90 -15.52
N LEU A 12 22.30 -10.43 -14.32
CA LEU A 12 21.28 -10.93 -13.40
C LEU A 12 20.33 -9.84 -12.95
N VAL A 13 20.79 -8.63 -12.64
CA VAL A 13 19.93 -7.51 -12.29
C VAL A 13 18.98 -7.16 -13.43
N LYS A 14 19.47 -7.16 -14.68
CA LYS A 14 18.62 -6.93 -15.87
C LYS A 14 17.59 -8.05 -16.06
N LEU A 15 17.99 -9.29 -15.86
CA LEU A 15 17.11 -10.47 -16.01
C LEU A 15 16.03 -10.52 -14.93
N VAL A 16 16.43 -10.34 -13.67
CA VAL A 16 15.54 -10.39 -12.50
C VAL A 16 14.65 -9.18 -12.45
N ASN A 17 15.15 -8.02 -12.90
CA ASN A 17 14.46 -6.72 -12.85
C ASN A 17 13.80 -6.46 -11.48
N PRO A 18 14.59 -6.44 -10.38
CA PRO A 18 14.04 -6.35 -9.04
C PRO A 18 13.26 -5.05 -8.85
N LEU A 19 12.15 -5.16 -8.12
CA LEU A 19 11.38 -3.97 -7.77
C LEU A 19 12.16 -3.07 -6.80
N SER A 20 11.96 -1.78 -6.94
CA SER A 20 12.54 -0.80 -6.01
C SER A 20 12.00 -1.03 -4.60
N ALA A 21 12.92 -1.11 -3.63
CA ALA A 21 12.54 -1.18 -2.23
C ALA A 21 11.84 0.11 -1.78
N ALA A 22 10.95 -0.02 -0.81
CA ALA A 22 10.38 1.15 -0.18
C ALA A 22 11.47 2.00 0.49
N ARG A 23 11.33 3.32 0.39
CA ARG A 23 12.26 4.27 0.98
C ARG A 23 12.20 4.28 2.50
N TRP A 24 11.02 3.99 3.03
CA TRP A 24 10.75 3.96 4.46
C TRP A 24 9.70 2.90 4.80
N GLN A 25 9.81 2.33 6.02
CA GLN A 25 8.85 1.37 6.53
C GLN A 25 8.72 1.55 8.05
N ALA A 26 7.49 1.41 8.56
CA ALA A 26 7.20 1.33 9.98
C ALA A 26 5.99 0.44 10.27
N ASP A 27 5.93 -0.08 11.48
CA ASP A 27 4.79 -0.83 11.97
C ASP A 27 3.85 0.09 12.75
N TYR A 28 2.57 0.07 12.40
CA TYR A 28 1.52 0.82 13.07
C TYR A 28 0.54 -0.09 13.76
N ARG A 29 0.19 0.24 15.00
CA ARG A 29 -0.90 -0.43 15.69
C ARG A 29 -2.23 -0.10 15.00
N TRP A 30 -3.12 -1.07 14.96
CA TRP A 30 -4.42 -0.90 14.29
C TRP A 30 -5.25 0.24 14.87
N ASP A 31 -5.28 0.37 16.22
CA ASP A 31 -6.03 1.43 16.91
C ASP A 31 -5.55 2.85 16.60
N ASN A 32 -4.35 3.01 16.03
CA ASN A 32 -3.76 4.29 15.68
C ASN A 32 -3.57 4.48 14.17
N LEU A 33 -3.85 3.47 13.36
CA LEU A 33 -3.50 3.45 11.93
C LEU A 33 -4.10 4.64 11.18
N GLU A 34 -5.41 4.86 11.31
CA GLU A 34 -6.09 5.93 10.56
C GLU A 34 -5.53 7.31 10.91
N ARG A 35 -5.40 7.60 12.21
CA ARG A 35 -4.84 8.86 12.69
C ARG A 35 -3.43 9.06 12.16
N ALA A 36 -2.58 8.04 12.26
CA ALA A 36 -1.20 8.12 11.81
C ALA A 36 -1.10 8.35 10.30
N MET A 37 -1.95 7.71 9.50
CA MET A 37 -1.94 7.90 8.04
C MET A 37 -2.44 9.29 7.63
N VAL A 38 -3.44 9.84 8.33
CA VAL A 38 -3.92 11.21 8.11
C VAL A 38 -2.83 12.22 8.49
N GLU A 39 -2.20 12.06 9.65
CA GLU A 39 -1.08 12.93 10.10
C GLU A 39 0.08 12.87 9.10
N LEU A 40 0.43 11.67 8.66
CA LEU A 40 1.48 11.47 7.67
C LEU A 40 1.13 12.14 6.34
N GLY A 41 -0.11 11.94 5.85
CA GLY A 41 -0.60 12.60 4.65
C GLY A 41 -0.55 14.12 4.76
N ASN A 42 -0.95 14.69 5.89
CA ASN A 42 -0.91 16.14 6.11
C ASN A 42 0.51 16.73 6.01
N ASN A 43 1.53 15.97 6.44
CA ASN A 43 2.93 16.37 6.31
C ASN A 43 3.43 16.37 4.85
N TYR A 44 2.72 15.64 3.97
CA TYR A 44 3.08 15.46 2.56
C TYR A 44 1.97 15.94 1.60
N GLN A 45 1.22 16.99 1.96
CA GLN A 45 0.22 17.66 1.12
C GLN A 45 -1.05 16.85 0.84
N GLY A 46 -1.34 15.84 1.64
CA GLY A 46 -2.60 15.10 1.64
C GLY A 46 -2.44 13.60 1.59
N LEU A 47 -3.53 12.90 1.89
CA LEU A 47 -3.65 11.44 1.80
C LEU A 47 -4.68 11.10 0.72
N GLU A 48 -4.26 10.42 -0.32
CA GLU A 48 -5.10 9.92 -1.39
C GLU A 48 -5.18 8.39 -1.33
N LEU A 49 -6.31 7.88 -0.87
CA LEU A 49 -6.52 6.43 -0.74
C LEU A 49 -6.93 5.76 -2.06
N CYS A 50 -7.54 6.49 -2.98
CA CYS A 50 -8.07 5.99 -4.24
C CYS A 50 -7.53 6.78 -5.44
N PRO A 51 -6.21 6.72 -5.72
CA PRO A 51 -5.68 7.35 -6.92
C PRO A 51 -6.28 6.71 -8.19
N ASP A 52 -6.21 7.41 -9.31
CA ASP A 52 -6.87 7.06 -10.56
C ASP A 52 -6.48 5.69 -11.15
N PHE A 53 -5.32 5.17 -10.80
CA PHE A 53 -4.86 3.84 -11.20
C PHE A 53 -5.39 2.72 -10.29
N GLN A 54 -5.83 3.03 -9.07
CA GLN A 54 -6.42 2.05 -8.17
C GLN A 54 -7.92 1.87 -8.45
N ARG A 55 -8.40 0.65 -8.21
CA ARG A 55 -9.83 0.45 -8.03
C ARG A 55 -10.22 0.95 -6.64
N GLY A 56 -11.39 1.53 -6.52
CA GLY A 56 -11.93 1.94 -5.22
C GLY A 56 -12.10 0.77 -4.25
N HIS A 57 -12.63 1.06 -3.08
CA HIS A 57 -12.97 0.03 -2.11
C HIS A 57 -14.08 -0.89 -2.65
N VAL A 58 -13.82 -2.20 -2.66
CA VAL A 58 -14.73 -3.20 -3.25
C VAL A 58 -15.17 -4.30 -2.27
N TRP A 59 -14.47 -4.44 -1.12
CA TRP A 59 -14.84 -5.45 -0.14
C TRP A 59 -16.15 -5.09 0.54
N GLN A 60 -17.07 -6.03 0.54
CA GLN A 60 -18.30 -5.94 1.31
C GLN A 60 -18.00 -6.11 2.81
N PRO A 61 -18.91 -5.66 3.73
CA PRO A 61 -18.70 -5.77 5.17
C PRO A 61 -18.35 -7.20 5.64
N GLU A 62 -18.93 -8.21 5.01
CA GLU A 62 -18.66 -9.62 5.34
C GLU A 62 -17.22 -10.03 4.96
N GLN A 63 -16.71 -9.53 3.85
CA GLN A 63 -15.33 -9.79 3.43
C GLN A 63 -14.33 -9.07 4.35
N GLN A 64 -14.65 -7.86 4.78
CA GLN A 64 -13.86 -7.12 5.77
C GLN A 64 -13.85 -7.85 7.11
N ALA A 65 -15.02 -8.29 7.60
CA ALA A 65 -15.12 -9.06 8.84
C ALA A 65 -14.30 -10.35 8.76
N HIS A 66 -14.44 -11.11 7.67
CA HIS A 66 -13.70 -12.34 7.45
C HIS A 66 -12.17 -12.12 7.43
N PHE A 67 -11.71 -11.03 6.81
CA PHE A 67 -10.30 -10.67 6.84
C PHE A 67 -9.82 -10.41 8.27
N VAL A 68 -10.55 -9.61 9.05
CA VAL A 68 -10.20 -9.32 10.45
C VAL A 68 -10.24 -10.61 11.29
N GLU A 69 -11.23 -11.48 11.10
CA GLU A 69 -11.30 -12.79 11.75
C GLU A 69 -10.05 -13.64 11.50
N ASN A 70 -9.60 -13.68 10.25
CA ASN A 70 -8.39 -14.43 9.89
C ASN A 70 -7.12 -13.83 10.53
N CYS A 71 -7.07 -12.51 10.68
CA CYS A 71 -6.00 -11.86 11.43
C CYS A 71 -6.04 -12.23 12.92
N LEU A 72 -7.23 -12.15 13.56
CA LEU A 72 -7.40 -12.49 14.97
C LEU A 72 -7.08 -13.96 15.26
N ARG A 73 -7.33 -14.85 14.29
CA ARG A 73 -6.96 -16.29 14.36
C ARG A 73 -5.49 -16.55 14.11
N GLY A 74 -4.72 -15.56 13.64
CA GLY A 74 -3.33 -15.75 13.23
C GLY A 74 -3.14 -16.48 11.89
N ILE A 75 -4.21 -16.62 11.08
CA ILE A 75 -4.15 -17.20 9.73
C ILE A 75 -3.42 -16.24 8.78
N VAL A 76 -3.67 -14.93 8.91
CA VAL A 76 -2.91 -13.90 8.23
C VAL A 76 -1.74 -13.51 9.15
N PRO A 77 -0.50 -13.86 8.81
CA PRO A 77 0.66 -13.51 9.62
C PRO A 77 0.88 -12.00 9.59
N ALA A 78 1.47 -11.44 10.66
CA ALA A 78 1.80 -10.02 10.73
C ALA A 78 2.69 -9.55 9.55
N SER A 79 3.57 -10.43 9.06
CA SER A 79 4.38 -10.18 7.86
C SER A 79 3.57 -10.04 6.57
N GLY A 80 2.35 -10.57 6.52
CA GLY A 80 1.42 -10.45 5.38
C GLY A 80 0.55 -9.19 5.46
N LEU A 81 0.57 -8.48 6.58
CA LEU A 81 -0.15 -7.22 6.76
C LEU A 81 0.75 -6.06 6.30
N TYR A 82 0.63 -5.72 5.03
CA TYR A 82 1.50 -4.76 4.37
C TYR A 82 0.67 -3.77 3.55
N LEU A 83 0.90 -2.48 3.78
CA LEU A 83 0.30 -1.37 3.03
C LEU A 83 1.41 -0.61 2.33
N GLN A 84 1.22 -0.28 1.07
CA GLN A 84 2.19 0.47 0.28
C GLN A 84 1.61 1.80 -0.17
N PHE A 85 2.41 2.84 0.03
CA PHE A 85 2.11 4.21 -0.39
C PHE A 85 3.25 4.75 -1.23
N ASN A 86 2.99 5.82 -1.96
CA ASN A 86 3.99 6.61 -2.65
C ASN A 86 3.83 8.08 -2.30
N SER A 87 4.93 8.79 -2.11
CA SER A 87 4.98 10.24 -2.07
C SER A 87 6.23 10.71 -2.82
N PRO A 88 6.08 11.51 -3.89
CA PRO A 88 7.23 12.02 -4.65
C PRO A 88 8.17 12.89 -3.80
N SER A 89 7.61 13.59 -2.80
CA SER A 89 8.35 14.47 -1.89
C SER A 89 8.74 13.81 -0.57
N TRP A 90 8.74 12.47 -0.49
CA TRP A 90 9.07 11.78 0.74
C TRP A 90 10.47 12.14 1.27
N MET A 91 10.57 12.52 2.55
CA MET A 91 11.78 12.98 3.23
C MET A 91 12.35 14.28 2.66
N ASP A 92 11.48 15.22 2.30
CA ASP A 92 11.85 16.57 1.81
C ASP A 92 12.74 16.55 0.56
N VAL A 93 12.70 15.49 -0.21
CA VAL A 93 13.30 15.46 -1.53
C VAL A 93 12.40 16.30 -2.45
N GLU A 94 12.80 17.54 -2.69
CA GLU A 94 12.19 18.37 -3.74
C GLU A 94 12.57 17.79 -5.09
N ASP A 95 11.74 16.90 -5.63
CA ASP A 95 11.86 16.48 -7.01
C ASP A 95 11.03 17.41 -7.88
N THR A 96 11.69 18.43 -8.41
CA THR A 96 11.06 19.44 -9.27
C THR A 96 10.59 18.86 -10.61
N ASP A 97 11.07 17.67 -10.98
CA ASP A 97 10.74 16.99 -12.24
C ASP A 97 9.64 15.93 -12.06
N SER A 98 9.01 15.87 -10.90
CA SER A 98 7.92 14.91 -10.66
C SER A 98 6.69 15.22 -11.53
N ASN A 99 6.19 14.20 -12.23
CA ASN A 99 4.92 14.26 -12.94
C ASN A 99 3.77 13.58 -12.19
N LEU A 100 3.99 13.28 -10.90
CA LEU A 100 2.98 12.78 -9.98
C LEU A 100 2.40 13.93 -9.15
N PRO A 101 1.11 13.84 -8.75
CA PRO A 101 0.56 14.79 -7.81
C PRO A 101 1.30 14.68 -6.47
N PRO A 102 1.43 15.80 -5.75
CA PRO A 102 1.95 15.78 -4.40
C PRO A 102 1.00 14.99 -3.49
N GLY A 103 1.52 14.53 -2.36
CA GLY A 103 0.73 13.81 -1.37
C GLY A 103 1.14 12.36 -1.21
N LEU A 104 0.48 11.71 -0.27
CA LEU A 104 0.67 10.31 0.04
C LEU A 104 -0.41 9.49 -0.65
N GLN A 105 -0.06 8.79 -1.73
CA GLN A 105 -0.98 8.00 -2.53
C GLN A 105 -0.92 6.52 -2.14
N CYS A 106 -2.08 5.88 -1.91
CA CYS A 106 -2.14 4.45 -1.66
C CYS A 106 -1.83 3.68 -2.95
N VAL A 107 -0.82 2.81 -2.90
CA VAL A 107 -0.39 1.94 -4.01
C VAL A 107 -0.96 0.53 -3.86
N ASP A 108 -0.90 -0.03 -2.64
CA ASP A 108 -1.50 -1.33 -2.33
C ASP A 108 -2.00 -1.38 -0.89
N GLY A 109 -3.06 -2.16 -0.68
CA GLY A 109 -3.60 -2.45 0.63
C GLY A 109 -4.84 -1.65 1.03
N LEU A 110 -5.47 -0.89 0.12
CA LEU A 110 -6.70 -0.14 0.41
C LEU A 110 -7.77 -0.98 1.12
N GLN A 111 -8.02 -2.21 0.64
CA GLN A 111 -9.04 -3.09 1.22
C GLN A 111 -8.69 -3.47 2.67
N ARG A 112 -7.42 -3.78 2.93
CA ARG A 112 -6.90 -4.11 4.26
C ARG A 112 -6.96 -2.91 5.19
N TYR A 113 -6.53 -1.74 4.70
CA TYR A 113 -6.63 -0.48 5.42
C TYR A 113 -8.06 -0.20 5.87
N THR A 114 -9.01 -0.25 4.92
CA THR A 114 -10.42 0.00 5.21
C THR A 114 -10.98 -1.02 6.20
N ALA A 115 -10.70 -2.32 6.03
CA ALA A 115 -11.19 -3.34 6.96
C ALA A 115 -10.68 -3.12 8.39
N ILE A 116 -9.41 -2.75 8.55
CA ILE A 116 -8.81 -2.47 9.85
C ILE A 116 -9.44 -1.22 10.48
N THR A 117 -9.56 -0.13 9.73
CA THR A 117 -10.10 1.14 10.25
C THR A 117 -11.58 1.03 10.59
N GLU A 118 -12.37 0.36 9.76
CA GLU A 118 -13.80 0.11 10.02
C GLU A 118 -14.04 -0.85 11.19
N PHE A 119 -13.16 -1.82 11.41
CA PHE A 119 -13.17 -2.64 12.63
C PHE A 119 -12.90 -1.79 13.87
N VAL A 120 -11.87 -0.96 13.85
CA VAL A 120 -11.53 -0.07 14.99
C VAL A 120 -12.68 0.89 15.32
N LYS A 121 -13.40 1.40 14.30
CA LYS A 121 -14.61 2.23 14.47
C LYS A 121 -15.84 1.44 14.97
N GLY A 122 -15.79 0.10 14.97
CA GLY A 122 -16.91 -0.76 15.35
C GLY A 122 -17.95 -1.00 14.25
N ASN A 123 -17.70 -0.55 13.02
CA ASN A 123 -18.58 -0.76 11.86
C ASN A 123 -18.46 -2.19 11.32
N VAL A 124 -17.29 -2.79 11.39
CA VAL A 124 -17.02 -4.18 11.03
C VAL A 124 -16.91 -5.01 12.31
N LYS A 125 -17.64 -6.13 12.38
CA LYS A 125 -17.79 -6.93 13.59
C LYS A 125 -17.34 -8.38 13.35
N PRO A 126 -16.03 -8.70 13.44
CA PRO A 126 -15.55 -10.08 13.38
C PRO A 126 -16.19 -10.90 14.49
N PHE A 127 -16.66 -12.10 14.18
CA PHE A 127 -17.42 -12.96 15.11
C PHE A 127 -18.63 -12.27 15.78
N GLY A 128 -19.15 -11.21 15.19
CA GLY A 128 -20.22 -10.38 15.75
C GLY A 128 -19.79 -9.43 16.86
N LEU A 129 -18.47 -9.29 17.14
CA LEU A 129 -17.91 -8.48 18.22
C LEU A 129 -17.31 -7.17 17.69
N THR A 130 -17.50 -6.09 18.45
CA THR A 130 -16.86 -4.81 18.17
C THR A 130 -15.44 -4.76 18.72
N ALA A 131 -14.60 -3.84 18.20
CA ALA A 131 -13.27 -3.60 18.75
C ALA A 131 -13.31 -3.18 20.23
N GLU A 132 -14.35 -2.43 20.65
CA GLU A 132 -14.57 -2.03 22.03
C GLU A 132 -14.81 -3.24 22.95
N GLN A 133 -15.63 -4.20 22.53
CA GLN A 133 -15.90 -5.43 23.29
C GLN A 133 -14.64 -6.30 23.43
N LEU A 134 -13.71 -6.23 22.48
CA LEU A 134 -12.44 -6.94 22.54
C LEU A 134 -11.36 -6.19 23.32
N ASN A 135 -11.64 -4.98 23.78
CA ASN A 135 -10.65 -4.16 24.45
C ASN A 135 -10.18 -4.79 25.78
N GLY A 136 -8.90 -4.67 26.09
CA GLY A 136 -8.29 -5.29 27.27
C GLY A 136 -7.99 -6.80 27.13
N THR A 137 -8.42 -7.45 26.05
CA THR A 137 -8.12 -8.86 25.77
C THR A 137 -6.88 -9.02 24.89
N GLN A 138 -6.47 -10.27 24.65
CA GLN A 138 -5.41 -10.58 23.68
C GLN A 138 -5.80 -10.24 22.23
N PHE A 139 -7.07 -9.98 21.96
CA PHE A 139 -7.62 -9.63 20.65
C PHE A 139 -7.88 -8.13 20.49
N SER A 140 -7.42 -7.30 21.42
CA SER A 140 -7.54 -5.85 21.33
C SER A 140 -6.80 -5.31 20.10
N ALA A 141 -7.38 -4.34 19.42
CA ALA A 141 -6.80 -3.71 18.23
C ALA A 141 -5.37 -3.15 18.44
N ASN A 142 -5.05 -2.72 19.65
CA ASN A 142 -3.72 -2.22 20.01
C ASN A 142 -2.62 -3.29 20.10
N ARG A 143 -2.97 -4.58 19.97
CA ARG A 143 -2.02 -5.70 19.94
C ARG A 143 -1.66 -6.14 18.52
N PHE A 144 -2.40 -5.67 17.54
CA PHE A 144 -2.17 -5.99 16.14
C PHE A 144 -1.48 -4.83 15.44
N HIS A 145 -0.61 -5.18 14.51
CA HIS A 145 0.19 -4.21 13.75
C HIS A 145 0.02 -4.47 12.26
N VAL A 146 0.20 -3.42 11.50
CA VAL A 146 0.31 -3.45 10.05
C VAL A 146 1.56 -2.67 9.65
N LYS A 147 2.33 -3.23 8.73
CA LYS A 147 3.50 -2.57 8.18
C LYS A 147 3.07 -1.61 7.09
N VAL A 148 3.49 -0.35 7.22
CA VAL A 148 3.33 0.68 6.19
C VAL A 148 4.68 0.93 5.55
N ALA A 149 4.70 0.92 4.23
CA ALA A 149 5.86 1.24 3.43
C ALA A 149 5.58 2.44 2.55
N VAL A 150 6.56 3.33 2.40
CA VAL A 150 6.45 4.49 1.53
C VAL A 150 7.56 4.45 0.50
N HIS A 151 7.16 4.50 -0.77
CA HIS A 151 8.02 4.70 -1.92
C HIS A 151 8.12 6.20 -2.26
N ASN A 152 9.11 6.57 -3.04
CA ASN A 152 9.29 7.93 -3.52
C ASN A 152 9.48 8.00 -5.03
N PHE A 153 8.65 7.25 -5.77
CA PHE A 153 8.62 7.40 -7.22
C PHE A 153 8.19 8.82 -7.58
N SER A 154 8.95 9.46 -8.46
CA SER A 154 8.64 10.80 -8.97
C SER A 154 7.99 10.73 -10.35
N GLN A 155 8.20 9.63 -11.07
CA GLN A 155 7.66 9.44 -12.41
C GLN A 155 6.48 8.49 -12.43
N ARG A 156 5.37 8.92 -13.04
CA ARG A 156 4.14 8.13 -13.11
C ARG A 156 4.35 6.75 -13.73
N TYR A 157 5.18 6.63 -14.76
CA TYR A 157 5.44 5.35 -15.40
C TYR A 157 6.12 4.35 -14.46
N GLU A 158 6.99 4.81 -13.56
CA GLU A 158 7.67 3.96 -12.56
C GLU A 158 6.68 3.45 -11.52
N LEU A 159 5.84 4.35 -11.01
CA LEU A 159 4.77 4.01 -10.06
C LEU A 159 3.81 2.98 -10.66
N LEU A 160 3.35 3.18 -11.91
CA LEU A 160 2.44 2.26 -12.58
C LEU A 160 3.09 0.91 -12.90
N ASN A 161 4.37 0.87 -13.28
CA ASN A 161 5.12 -0.38 -13.44
C ASN A 161 5.20 -1.14 -12.10
N HIS A 162 5.52 -0.45 -11.02
CA HIS A 162 5.54 -1.04 -9.69
C HIS A 162 4.17 -1.61 -9.31
N TYR A 163 3.10 -0.80 -9.47
CA TYR A 163 1.72 -1.24 -9.21
C TYR A 163 1.34 -2.51 -9.99
N VAL A 164 1.60 -2.55 -11.31
CA VAL A 164 1.33 -3.73 -12.14
C VAL A 164 2.12 -4.94 -11.64
N SER A 165 3.39 -4.74 -11.29
CA SER A 165 4.27 -5.84 -10.88
C SER A 165 3.84 -6.48 -9.57
N ILE A 166 3.49 -5.69 -8.54
CA ILE A 166 3.03 -6.23 -7.24
C ILE A 166 1.66 -6.91 -7.34
N ASN A 167 0.80 -6.45 -8.26
CA ASN A 167 -0.53 -7.01 -8.45
C ASN A 167 -0.58 -8.17 -9.47
N SER A 168 0.48 -8.38 -10.26
CA SER A 168 0.56 -9.50 -11.21
C SER A 168 1.00 -10.82 -10.58
N GLY A 169 1.63 -10.79 -9.40
CA GLY A 169 2.19 -11.97 -8.72
C GLY A 169 1.32 -12.53 -7.58
N GLY A 170 0.20 -11.89 -7.25
CA GLY A 170 -0.68 -12.26 -6.14
C GLY A 170 -2.06 -12.78 -6.57
N THR A 171 -3.04 -12.67 -5.68
CA THR A 171 -4.45 -12.94 -6.01
C THR A 171 -4.88 -12.01 -7.14
N PRO A 172 -5.32 -12.51 -8.29
CA PRO A 172 -5.41 -11.69 -9.49
C PRO A 172 -6.41 -10.55 -9.31
N HIS A 173 -5.94 -9.32 -9.48
CA HIS A 173 -6.79 -8.26 -10.00
C HIS A 173 -7.40 -8.76 -11.30
N SER A 174 -8.63 -8.36 -11.61
CA SER A 174 -9.25 -8.80 -12.87
C SER A 174 -8.33 -8.46 -14.06
N ALA A 175 -8.34 -9.30 -15.10
CA ALA A 175 -7.54 -9.03 -16.30
C ALA A 175 -7.85 -7.66 -16.90
N GLU A 176 -9.10 -7.19 -16.76
CA GLU A 176 -9.57 -5.86 -17.19
C GLU A 176 -8.89 -4.73 -16.40
N GLU A 177 -8.69 -4.90 -15.10
CA GLU A 177 -8.06 -3.91 -14.25
C GLU A 177 -6.57 -3.77 -14.57
N ILE A 178 -5.87 -4.89 -14.74
CA ILE A 178 -4.47 -4.89 -15.18
C ILE A 178 -4.35 -4.29 -16.59
N ALA A 179 -5.29 -4.59 -17.50
CA ALA A 179 -5.31 -3.99 -18.84
C ALA A 179 -5.51 -2.46 -18.78
N ARG A 180 -6.41 -1.98 -17.92
CA ARG A 180 -6.63 -0.54 -17.70
C ARG A 180 -5.34 0.16 -17.24
N VAL A 181 -4.64 -0.39 -16.24
CA VAL A 181 -3.41 0.22 -15.73
C VAL A 181 -2.28 0.14 -16.77
N ARG A 182 -2.20 -0.92 -17.56
CA ARG A 182 -1.24 -1.02 -18.68
C ARG A 182 -1.51 0.04 -19.76
N ALA A 183 -2.78 0.38 -20.01
CA ALA A 183 -3.12 1.47 -20.92
C ALA A 183 -2.64 2.82 -20.38
N LEU A 184 -2.88 3.13 -19.08
CA LEU A 184 -2.35 4.32 -18.41
C LEU A 184 -0.83 4.37 -18.47
N LEU A 185 -0.17 3.24 -18.32
CA LEU A 185 1.28 3.12 -18.44
C LEU A 185 1.77 3.45 -19.86
N ALA A 186 1.08 2.97 -20.89
CA ALA A 186 1.42 3.28 -22.28
C ALA A 186 1.33 4.79 -22.53
N ASP A 187 0.23 5.42 -22.07
CA ASP A 187 0.01 6.87 -22.22
C ASP A 187 1.05 7.70 -21.46
N SER A 188 1.56 7.20 -20.32
CA SER A 188 2.55 7.89 -19.49
C SER A 188 3.96 7.90 -20.09
N LYS A 189 4.23 7.05 -21.09
CA LYS A 189 5.52 6.96 -21.78
C LYS A 189 5.63 7.88 -23.01
N VAL A 190 4.51 8.49 -23.42
CA VAL A 190 4.50 9.44 -24.53
C VAL A 190 4.91 10.81 -23.99
N PRO A 191 6.01 11.42 -24.46
CA PRO A 191 6.32 12.80 -24.11
C PRO A 191 5.14 13.69 -24.52
N LYS A 192 4.63 14.49 -23.62
CA LYS A 192 3.70 15.56 -23.98
C LYS A 192 4.56 16.68 -24.57
N ASP A 193 4.48 16.86 -25.90
CA ASP A 193 5.03 18.00 -26.61
C ASP A 193 4.49 19.33 -26.06
#